data_a8bb00ca02eba80ccc04e8dd54c848e3
#
_entry.id   a8bb00ca02eba80ccc04e8dd54c848e3
#
_cell.length_a   1.000
_cell.length_b   1.000
_cell.length_c   1.000
_cell.angle_alpha   90.00
_cell.angle_beta   90.00
_cell.angle_gamma   90.00
#
_symmetry.space_group_name_H-M   'P 1'
#
loop_
_entity.id
_entity.type
_entity.pdbx_description
1 polymer ?
#
loop_
_entity_poly.entity_id
_entity_poly.type
_entity_poly.pdbx_seq_one_letter_code
_entity_poly.pdbx_strand_id
1 'polypeptide(L)'
;VQEHLLPGQLGNAFIAISFALSLISFIGYFLAFRSTGEQSESWKKFARRAFIGGALASFAFIGVMFYLLVQQYTEYTYIWEQTNAKMSMKYILVAFWGGQSGSFMLWIFWHQLLGLALLCWNKKWEIEVMGVFAMVSAILTSMLLGIYIGDYRLGTNPFALQRETEEGFGTIWSRIPDYLTLDPRFETGKGLNPLLQNYWMIIHPPTLFLGFALTLVPFAFAVGGIMRKQYAAWIKPALPWTFAGIMVLGI
;
A
#
# COMPACT_ATOMS: atom_id res chain seq x y z
N VAL A 1 13.20 3.85 28.16
CA VAL A 1 12.00 3.48 27.37
C VAL A 1 12.40 2.31 26.48
N GLN A 2 11.70 1.18 26.60
CA GLN A 2 11.98 -0.02 25.80
C GLN A 2 11.25 0.11 24.46
N GLU A 3 11.95 -0.14 23.34
CA GLU A 3 11.36 -0.14 22.01
C GLU A 3 10.34 -1.29 21.84
N HIS A 4 9.21 -0.99 21.21
CA HIS A 4 8.17 -1.98 20.89
C HIS A 4 8.46 -2.60 19.52
N LEU A 5 9.38 -3.55 19.43
CA LEU A 5 9.86 -4.11 18.16
C LEU A 5 8.83 -4.97 17.42
N LEU A 6 7.99 -5.71 18.15
CA LEU A 6 7.07 -6.69 17.58
C LEU A 6 6.11 -6.11 16.51
N PRO A 7 5.43 -4.96 16.73
CA PRO A 7 4.56 -4.40 15.72
C PRO A 7 5.28 -4.08 14.41
N GLY A 8 6.48 -3.47 14.47
CA GLY A 8 7.25 -3.15 13.27
C GLY A 8 7.71 -4.40 12.52
N GLN A 9 8.15 -5.44 13.23
CA GLN A 9 8.51 -6.72 12.62
C GLN A 9 7.32 -7.38 11.93
N LEU A 10 6.13 -7.35 12.54
CA LEU A 10 4.89 -7.84 11.92
C LEU A 10 4.53 -7.00 10.68
N GLY A 11 4.62 -5.67 10.76
CA GLY A 11 4.38 -4.79 9.62
C GLY A 11 5.29 -5.11 8.43
N ASN A 12 6.59 -5.25 8.66
CA ASN A 12 7.57 -5.63 7.65
C ASN A 12 7.30 -7.02 7.07
N ALA A 13 6.96 -8.00 7.90
CA ALA A 13 6.61 -9.33 7.45
C ALA A 13 5.37 -9.31 6.53
N PHE A 14 4.32 -8.56 6.90
CA PHE A 14 3.12 -8.43 6.07
C PHE A 14 3.37 -7.69 4.75
N ILE A 15 4.27 -6.69 4.70
CA ILE A 15 4.68 -6.06 3.43
C ILE A 15 5.37 -7.11 2.54
N ALA A 16 6.33 -7.87 3.08
CA ALA A 16 7.04 -8.90 2.33
C ALA A 16 6.10 -10.00 1.82
N ILE A 17 5.16 -10.46 2.65
CA ILE A 17 4.13 -11.44 2.27
C ILE A 17 3.23 -10.89 1.18
N SER A 18 2.75 -9.64 1.32
CA SER A 18 1.91 -9.00 0.31
C SER A 18 2.63 -8.88 -1.03
N PHE A 19 3.89 -8.47 -1.03
CA PHE A 19 4.72 -8.38 -2.23
C PHE A 19 4.89 -9.76 -2.89
N ALA A 20 5.31 -10.77 -2.12
CA ALA A 20 5.52 -12.13 -2.64
C ALA A 20 4.22 -12.72 -3.22
N LEU A 21 3.10 -12.59 -2.52
CA LEU A 21 1.81 -13.09 -2.99
C LEU A 21 1.30 -12.33 -4.21
N SER A 22 1.60 -11.04 -4.34
CA SER A 22 1.29 -10.25 -5.55
C SER A 22 2.08 -10.75 -6.76
N LEU A 23 3.38 -11.05 -6.61
CA LEU A 23 4.19 -11.66 -7.67
C LEU A 23 3.69 -13.05 -8.04
N ILE A 24 3.40 -13.90 -7.06
CA ILE A 24 2.84 -15.25 -7.28
C ILE A 24 1.51 -15.14 -8.01
N SER A 25 0.64 -14.20 -7.62
CA SER A 25 -0.63 -13.96 -8.29
C SER A 25 -0.43 -13.52 -9.74
N PHE A 26 0.47 -12.59 -10.01
CA PHE A 26 0.80 -12.16 -11.36
C PHE A 26 1.28 -13.31 -12.24
N ILE A 27 2.25 -14.11 -11.75
CA ILE A 27 2.76 -15.29 -12.45
C ILE A 27 1.62 -16.30 -12.69
N GLY A 28 0.78 -16.55 -11.69
CA GLY A 28 -0.35 -17.45 -11.80
C GLY A 28 -1.37 -17.03 -12.86
N TYR A 29 -1.72 -15.73 -12.93
CA TYR A 29 -2.61 -15.21 -13.99
C TYR A 29 -1.93 -15.25 -15.36
N PHE A 30 -0.63 -14.99 -15.45
CA PHE A 30 0.12 -15.14 -16.70
C PHE A 30 0.11 -16.59 -17.20
N LEU A 31 0.33 -17.56 -16.31
CA LEU A 31 0.24 -19.00 -16.66
C LEU A 31 -1.18 -19.41 -17.01
N ALA A 32 -2.19 -18.88 -16.31
CA ALA A 32 -3.60 -19.10 -16.66
C ALA A 32 -3.92 -18.61 -18.09
N PHE A 33 -3.39 -17.45 -18.47
CA PHE A 33 -3.56 -16.89 -19.82
C PHE A 33 -2.88 -17.75 -20.90
N ARG A 34 -1.71 -18.34 -20.59
CA ARG A 34 -0.94 -19.19 -21.52
C ARG A 34 -1.48 -20.62 -21.64
N SER A 35 -2.27 -21.07 -20.68
CA SER A 35 -2.84 -22.41 -20.60
C SER A 35 -4.27 -22.45 -21.17
N THR A 36 -4.79 -23.66 -21.41
CA THR A 36 -6.16 -23.87 -21.91
C THR A 36 -6.89 -24.89 -21.04
N GLY A 37 -8.23 -24.89 -21.09
CA GLY A 37 -9.07 -25.88 -20.42
C GLY A 37 -8.88 -25.91 -18.89
N GLU A 38 -8.83 -27.09 -18.31
CA GLU A 38 -8.73 -27.31 -16.86
C GLU A 38 -7.47 -26.72 -16.25
N GLN A 39 -6.36 -26.73 -16.98
CA GLN A 39 -5.10 -26.15 -16.51
C GLN A 39 -5.19 -24.64 -16.32
N SER A 40 -5.84 -23.93 -17.26
CA SER A 40 -6.09 -22.48 -17.12
C SER A 40 -6.96 -22.18 -15.91
N GLU A 41 -8.03 -22.95 -15.70
CA GLU A 41 -8.90 -22.79 -14.54
C GLU A 41 -8.19 -23.07 -13.21
N SER A 42 -7.29 -24.05 -13.18
CA SER A 42 -6.47 -24.36 -12.00
C SER A 42 -5.55 -23.20 -11.65
N TRP A 43 -4.79 -22.68 -12.63
CA TRP A 43 -3.91 -21.52 -12.43
C TRP A 43 -4.68 -20.25 -12.04
N LYS A 44 -5.83 -20.02 -12.65
CA LYS A 44 -6.71 -18.89 -12.28
C LYS A 44 -7.15 -18.97 -10.81
N LYS A 45 -7.60 -20.14 -10.35
CA LYS A 45 -7.99 -20.33 -8.94
C LYS A 45 -6.82 -20.14 -7.99
N PHE A 46 -5.64 -20.62 -8.35
CA PHE A 46 -4.42 -20.43 -7.57
C PHE A 46 -4.06 -18.94 -7.48
N ALA A 47 -3.99 -18.24 -8.61
CA ALA A 47 -3.68 -16.82 -8.69
C ALA A 47 -4.67 -15.97 -7.91
N ARG A 48 -5.97 -16.28 -7.99
CA ARG A 48 -7.02 -15.60 -7.20
C ARG A 48 -6.78 -15.73 -5.70
N ARG A 49 -6.44 -16.96 -5.23
CA ARG A 49 -6.14 -17.16 -3.80
C ARG A 49 -4.90 -16.40 -3.36
N ALA A 50 -3.86 -16.37 -4.18
CA ALA A 50 -2.67 -15.57 -3.91
C ALA A 50 -2.99 -14.07 -3.86
N PHE A 51 -3.81 -13.54 -4.78
CA PHE A 51 -4.25 -12.15 -4.75
C PHE A 51 -5.00 -11.81 -3.46
N ILE A 52 -5.97 -12.65 -3.07
CA ILE A 52 -6.74 -12.46 -1.83
C ILE A 52 -5.81 -12.49 -0.62
N GLY A 53 -4.88 -13.45 -0.55
CA GLY A 53 -3.88 -13.51 0.52
C GLY A 53 -3.00 -12.26 0.58
N GLY A 54 -2.55 -11.74 -0.58
CA GLY A 54 -1.80 -10.49 -0.69
C GLY A 54 -2.60 -9.28 -0.22
N ALA A 55 -3.89 -9.21 -0.57
CA ALA A 55 -4.79 -8.15 -0.11
C ALA A 55 -4.99 -8.19 1.41
N LEU A 56 -5.19 -9.38 1.99
CA LEU A 56 -5.30 -9.54 3.45
C LEU A 56 -4.01 -9.11 4.17
N ALA A 57 -2.85 -9.49 3.64
CA ALA A 57 -1.56 -9.03 4.17
C ALA A 57 -1.41 -7.50 4.06
N SER A 58 -1.90 -6.89 2.96
CA SER A 58 -1.91 -5.43 2.81
C SER A 58 -2.77 -4.75 3.88
N PHE A 59 -3.98 -5.24 4.12
CA PHE A 59 -4.83 -4.70 5.18
C PHE A 59 -4.23 -4.92 6.57
N ALA A 60 -3.49 -6.03 6.76
CA ALA A 60 -2.80 -6.30 8.03
C ALA A 60 -1.69 -5.29 8.31
N PHE A 61 -0.77 -4.99 7.37
CA PHE A 61 0.27 -3.97 7.62
C PHE A 61 -0.31 -2.56 7.77
N ILE A 62 -1.40 -2.23 7.06
CA ILE A 62 -2.13 -0.98 7.26
C ILE A 62 -2.71 -0.91 8.68
N GLY A 63 -3.31 -2.01 9.16
CA GLY A 63 -3.80 -2.11 10.54
C GLY A 63 -2.71 -1.94 11.58
N VAL A 64 -1.53 -2.53 11.35
CA VAL A 64 -0.35 -2.32 12.21
C VAL A 64 0.06 -0.84 12.23
N MET A 65 0.07 -0.17 11.07
CA MET A 65 0.40 1.25 11.01
C MET A 65 -0.59 2.11 11.82
N PHE A 66 -1.91 1.86 11.69
CA PHE A 66 -2.90 2.55 12.52
C PHE A 66 -2.71 2.26 14.02
N TYR A 67 -2.35 1.03 14.38
CA TYR A 67 -2.02 0.71 15.77
C TYR A 67 -0.84 1.54 16.28
N LEU A 68 0.26 1.62 15.53
CA LEU A 68 1.43 2.44 15.88
C LEU A 68 1.08 3.93 16.02
N LEU A 69 0.24 4.45 15.11
CA LEU A 69 -0.23 5.85 15.13
C LEU A 69 -1.06 6.15 16.38
N VAL A 70 -2.00 5.27 16.74
CA VAL A 70 -2.87 5.46 17.92
C VAL A 70 -2.08 5.35 19.23
N GLN A 71 -1.11 4.43 19.29
CA GLN A 71 -0.22 4.28 20.45
C GLN A 71 0.88 5.36 20.48
N GLN A 72 1.07 6.09 19.39
CA GLN A 72 2.12 7.10 19.24
C GLN A 72 3.52 6.57 19.59
N TYR A 73 3.87 5.39 19.06
CA TYR A 73 5.18 4.79 19.26
C TYR A 73 6.25 5.56 18.46
N THR A 74 6.77 6.62 19.07
CA THR A 74 7.69 7.59 18.47
C THR A 74 9.10 7.03 18.20
N GLU A 75 9.40 5.82 18.63
CA GLU A 75 10.60 5.08 18.20
C GLU A 75 10.60 4.76 16.71
N TYR A 76 9.43 4.73 16.06
CA TYR A 76 9.30 4.58 14.61
C TYR A 76 9.42 5.94 13.93
N THR A 77 10.32 6.07 12.94
CA THR A 77 10.59 7.33 12.25
C THR A 77 9.32 7.94 11.66
N TYR A 78 8.50 7.13 10.99
CA TYR A 78 7.24 7.59 10.40
C TYR A 78 6.29 8.19 11.45
N ILE A 79 6.15 7.53 12.61
CA ILE A 79 5.27 7.99 13.69
C ILE A 79 5.79 9.30 14.26
N TRP A 80 7.10 9.36 14.54
CA TRP A 80 7.74 10.56 15.07
C TRP A 80 7.58 11.77 14.14
N GLU A 81 7.75 11.58 12.82
CA GLU A 81 7.61 12.66 11.84
C GLU A 81 6.19 13.16 11.70
N GLN A 82 5.20 12.25 11.73
CA GLN A 82 3.82 12.55 11.36
C GLN A 82 2.92 12.84 12.57
N THR A 83 3.31 12.47 13.79
CA THR A 83 2.50 12.65 15.00
C THR A 83 3.20 13.46 16.06
N ASN A 84 2.39 14.08 16.93
CA ASN A 84 2.87 14.81 18.10
C ASN A 84 1.89 14.58 19.27
N ALA A 85 2.41 14.49 20.49
CA ALA A 85 1.62 14.25 21.70
C ALA A 85 0.48 15.25 21.93
N LYS A 86 0.58 16.46 21.36
CA LYS A 86 -0.45 17.52 21.46
C LYS A 86 -1.50 17.46 20.35
N MET A 87 -1.34 16.57 19.36
CA MET A 87 -2.30 16.46 18.25
C MET A 87 -3.60 15.81 18.70
N SER A 88 -4.73 16.29 18.14
CA SER A 88 -6.00 15.60 18.36
C SER A 88 -6.04 14.25 17.65
N MET A 89 -6.76 13.27 18.20
CA MET A 89 -6.88 11.93 17.65
C MET A 89 -7.31 11.92 16.16
N LYS A 90 -8.15 12.86 15.77
CA LYS A 90 -8.56 13.06 14.37
C LYS A 90 -7.36 13.25 13.44
N TYR A 91 -6.41 14.12 13.80
CA TYR A 91 -5.22 14.38 12.98
C TYR A 91 -4.15 13.31 13.14
N ILE A 92 -4.11 12.58 14.25
CA ILE A 92 -3.27 11.36 14.38
C ILE A 92 -3.70 10.30 13.37
N LEU A 93 -5.00 10.06 13.18
CA LEU A 93 -5.50 9.13 12.18
C LEU A 93 -5.21 9.63 10.74
N VAL A 94 -5.37 10.92 10.52
CA VAL A 94 -5.09 11.57 9.21
C VAL A 94 -3.59 11.57 8.89
N ALA A 95 -2.73 11.57 9.89
CA ALA A 95 -1.28 11.44 9.74
C ALA A 95 -0.87 10.14 9.02
N PHE A 96 -1.77 9.13 8.97
CA PHE A 96 -1.54 7.90 8.20
C PHE A 96 -1.13 8.17 6.74
N TRP A 97 -1.68 9.18 6.11
CA TRP A 97 -1.31 9.57 4.73
C TRP A 97 -0.54 10.89 4.66
N GLY A 98 -0.02 11.37 5.80
CA GLY A 98 0.73 12.62 5.88
C GLY A 98 2.10 12.58 5.20
N GLY A 99 2.72 11.41 5.14
CA GLY A 99 4.03 11.18 4.52
C GLY A 99 3.96 10.29 3.29
N GLN A 100 5.10 10.14 2.61
CA GLN A 100 5.22 9.37 1.37
C GLN A 100 4.80 7.90 1.55
N SER A 101 5.33 7.21 2.56
CA SER A 101 5.01 5.79 2.81
C SER A 101 3.52 5.58 3.09
N GLY A 102 2.90 6.49 3.85
CA GLY A 102 1.46 6.45 4.13
C GLY A 102 0.61 6.67 2.89
N SER A 103 1.03 7.57 2.00
CA SER A 103 0.38 7.79 0.71
C SER A 103 0.40 6.53 -0.16
N PHE A 104 1.53 5.80 -0.21
CA PHE A 104 1.60 4.50 -0.90
C PHE A 104 0.71 3.45 -0.23
N MET A 105 0.67 3.39 1.11
CA MET A 105 -0.23 2.48 1.83
C MET A 105 -1.70 2.76 1.53
N LEU A 106 -2.09 4.04 1.43
CA LEU A 106 -3.44 4.44 1.06
C LEU A 106 -3.78 4.06 -0.39
N TRP A 107 -2.82 4.21 -1.31
CA TRP A 107 -2.98 3.77 -2.70
C TRP A 107 -3.15 2.25 -2.79
N ILE A 108 -2.31 1.49 -2.08
CA ILE A 108 -2.42 0.03 -1.97
C ILE A 108 -3.78 -0.36 -1.40
N PHE A 109 -4.27 0.32 -0.37
CA PHE A 109 -5.59 0.05 0.22
C PHE A 109 -6.70 0.09 -0.84
N TRP A 110 -6.79 1.20 -1.58
CA TRP A 110 -7.80 1.35 -2.63
C TRP A 110 -7.61 0.36 -3.78
N HIS A 111 -6.36 0.13 -4.17
CA HIS A 111 -6.02 -0.83 -5.22
C HIS A 111 -6.45 -2.26 -4.86
N GLN A 112 -6.17 -2.71 -3.65
CA GLN A 112 -6.60 -4.04 -3.19
C GLN A 112 -8.12 -4.15 -3.06
N LEU A 113 -8.78 -3.11 -2.55
CA LEU A 113 -10.24 -3.07 -2.44
C LEU A 113 -10.92 -3.18 -3.81
N LEU A 114 -10.44 -2.42 -4.80
CA LEU A 114 -10.94 -2.48 -6.17
C LEU A 114 -10.64 -3.84 -6.83
N GLY A 115 -9.46 -4.41 -6.60
CA GLY A 115 -9.12 -5.75 -7.09
C GLY A 115 -10.06 -6.82 -6.54
N LEU A 116 -10.36 -6.80 -5.24
CA LEU A 116 -11.34 -7.70 -4.63
C LEU A 116 -12.75 -7.49 -5.21
N ALA A 117 -13.17 -6.26 -5.44
CA ALA A 117 -14.44 -5.94 -6.09
C ALA A 117 -14.49 -6.51 -7.52
N LEU A 118 -13.43 -6.37 -8.30
CA LEU A 118 -13.33 -6.91 -9.67
C LEU A 118 -13.39 -8.44 -9.70
N LEU A 119 -12.82 -9.13 -8.72
CA LEU A 119 -12.96 -10.59 -8.58
C LEU A 119 -14.41 -11.02 -8.41
N CYS A 120 -15.25 -10.21 -7.76
CA CYS A 120 -16.67 -10.50 -7.58
C CYS A 120 -17.50 -10.24 -8.85
N TRP A 121 -17.21 -9.14 -9.56
CA TRP A 121 -18.07 -8.64 -10.64
C TRP A 121 -17.62 -8.97 -12.04
N ASN A 122 -16.33 -9.31 -12.25
CA ASN A 122 -15.76 -9.39 -13.59
C ASN A 122 -15.18 -10.76 -13.97
N LYS A 123 -15.98 -11.79 -13.85
CA LYS A 123 -15.55 -13.18 -14.12
C LYS A 123 -15.05 -13.44 -15.55
N LYS A 124 -15.61 -12.72 -16.54
CA LYS A 124 -15.27 -12.93 -17.96
C LYS A 124 -13.86 -12.45 -18.32
N TRP A 125 -13.41 -11.36 -17.75
CA TRP A 125 -12.11 -10.71 -18.01
C TRP A 125 -11.11 -10.92 -16.88
N GLU A 126 -11.39 -11.83 -15.95
CA GLU A 126 -10.64 -11.98 -14.71
C GLU A 126 -9.15 -12.21 -14.96
N ILE A 127 -8.80 -13.13 -15.87
CA ILE A 127 -7.39 -13.53 -16.06
C ILE A 127 -6.54 -12.32 -16.44
N GLU A 128 -6.97 -11.55 -17.44
CA GLU A 128 -6.20 -10.44 -17.97
C GLU A 128 -6.22 -9.23 -17.03
N VAL A 129 -7.41 -8.86 -16.55
CA VAL A 129 -7.59 -7.70 -15.67
C VAL A 129 -6.87 -7.91 -14.35
N MET A 130 -7.04 -9.07 -13.72
CA MET A 130 -6.38 -9.36 -12.44
C MET A 130 -4.89 -9.62 -12.59
N GLY A 131 -4.43 -10.06 -13.77
CA GLY A 131 -2.99 -10.11 -14.07
C GLY A 131 -2.35 -8.73 -13.99
N VAL A 132 -2.98 -7.70 -14.58
CA VAL A 132 -2.52 -6.30 -14.48
C VAL A 132 -2.60 -5.80 -13.04
N PHE A 133 -3.71 -6.08 -12.34
CA PHE A 133 -3.85 -5.68 -10.93
C PHE A 133 -2.79 -6.32 -10.04
N ALA A 134 -2.48 -7.61 -10.21
CA ALA A 134 -1.46 -8.29 -9.45
C ALA A 134 -0.05 -7.73 -9.73
N MET A 135 0.26 -7.39 -10.98
CA MET A 135 1.52 -6.74 -11.36
C MET A 135 1.66 -5.38 -10.67
N VAL A 136 0.63 -4.54 -10.75
CA VAL A 136 0.65 -3.21 -10.11
C VAL A 136 0.68 -3.33 -8.59
N SER A 137 0.00 -4.32 -7.99
CA SER A 137 0.12 -4.61 -6.55
C SER A 137 1.57 -4.90 -6.16
N ALA A 138 2.30 -5.71 -6.93
CA ALA A 138 3.71 -6.00 -6.68
C ALA A 138 4.56 -4.73 -6.79
N ILE A 139 4.32 -3.89 -7.79
CA ILE A 139 5.05 -2.61 -7.95
C ILE A 139 4.77 -1.67 -6.77
N LEU A 140 3.51 -1.48 -6.39
CA LEU A 140 3.15 -0.59 -5.28
C LEU A 140 3.70 -1.09 -3.94
N THR A 141 3.61 -2.40 -3.66
CA THR A 141 4.14 -2.96 -2.42
C THR A 141 5.67 -2.94 -2.37
N SER A 142 6.36 -3.04 -3.52
CA SER A 142 7.82 -2.90 -3.58
C SER A 142 8.31 -1.53 -3.10
N MET A 143 7.48 -0.48 -3.26
CA MET A 143 7.80 0.88 -2.77
C MET A 143 7.84 0.99 -1.24
N LEU A 144 7.36 -0.03 -0.52
CA LEU A 144 7.38 -0.10 0.94
C LEU A 144 8.40 -1.09 1.51
N LEU A 145 9.15 -1.82 0.67
CA LEU A 145 10.08 -2.84 1.15
C LEU A 145 11.30 -2.26 1.86
N GLY A 146 11.79 -1.10 1.40
CA GLY A 146 12.96 -0.44 1.98
C GLY A 146 14.25 -1.29 1.95
N ILE A 147 14.39 -2.16 0.93
CA ILE A 147 15.55 -3.03 0.79
C ILE A 147 16.64 -2.41 -0.07
N TYR A 148 17.89 -2.74 0.21
CA TYR A 148 19.03 -2.32 -0.58
C TYR A 148 19.40 -3.40 -1.60
N ILE A 149 19.63 -2.98 -2.85
CA ILE A 149 20.15 -3.82 -3.94
C ILE A 149 21.44 -3.14 -4.42
N GLY A 150 22.59 -3.59 -3.91
CA GLY A 150 23.84 -2.84 -4.05
C GLY A 150 23.72 -1.48 -3.35
N ASP A 151 24.02 -0.40 -4.07
CA ASP A 151 23.95 0.98 -3.57
C ASP A 151 22.55 1.62 -3.72
N TYR A 152 21.62 0.91 -4.35
CA TYR A 152 20.27 1.42 -4.60
C TYR A 152 19.30 0.93 -3.53
N ARG A 153 18.53 1.87 -2.94
CA ARG A 153 17.44 1.56 -2.03
C ARG A 153 16.12 1.46 -2.79
N LEU A 154 15.49 0.30 -2.74
CA LEU A 154 14.14 0.07 -3.29
C LEU A 154 13.08 0.37 -2.25
N GLY A 155 12.39 1.49 -2.43
CA GLY A 155 11.30 1.93 -1.56
C GLY A 155 11.76 2.47 -0.20
N THR A 156 10.78 2.80 0.63
CA THR A 156 10.98 3.32 2.00
C THR A 156 10.27 2.41 2.99
N ASN A 157 10.98 1.93 4.01
CA ASN A 157 10.35 1.11 5.05
C ASN A 157 9.55 1.99 6.02
N PRO A 158 8.21 1.88 6.05
CA PRO A 158 7.38 2.69 6.97
C PRO A 158 7.50 2.26 8.43
N PHE A 159 8.06 1.08 8.71
CA PHE A 159 8.27 0.52 10.04
C PHE A 159 9.73 0.61 10.50
N ALA A 160 10.53 1.46 9.87
CA ALA A 160 11.91 1.70 10.29
C ALA A 160 11.96 2.43 11.62
N LEU A 161 12.83 1.97 12.52
CA LEU A 161 13.12 2.65 13.77
C LEU A 161 13.99 3.88 13.52
N GLN A 162 13.90 4.88 14.38
CA GLN A 162 14.70 6.10 14.26
C GLN A 162 16.20 5.80 14.23
N ARG A 163 16.67 4.83 14.98
CA ARG A 163 18.06 4.39 14.99
C ARG A 163 18.54 3.73 13.69
N GLU A 164 17.61 3.32 12.81
CA GLU A 164 17.89 2.66 11.54
C GLU A 164 17.91 3.64 10.36
N THR A 165 17.49 4.88 10.57
CA THR A 165 17.40 5.90 9.51
C THR A 165 18.43 7.01 9.73
N GLU A 166 19.12 7.43 8.63
CA GLU A 166 20.06 8.55 8.65
C GLU A 166 19.37 9.86 9.03
N GLU A 167 18.12 10.03 8.61
CA GLU A 167 17.29 11.20 8.91
C GLU A 167 16.86 11.25 10.38
N GLY A 168 16.78 10.10 11.02
CA GLY A 168 16.37 9.99 12.40
C GLY A 168 17.41 10.46 13.38
N PHE A 169 18.69 10.24 13.27
CA PHE A 169 19.75 10.68 14.19
C PHE A 169 21.10 9.99 13.93
N GLY A 170 21.25 9.30 12.84
CA GLY A 170 22.49 8.70 12.42
C GLY A 170 22.98 7.56 13.32
N THR A 171 24.07 6.97 12.92
CA THR A 171 24.69 5.80 13.55
C THR A 171 25.17 6.02 15.00
N ILE A 172 25.30 7.27 15.48
CA ILE A 172 25.74 7.59 16.83
C ILE A 172 24.67 7.18 17.85
N TRP A 173 23.41 7.48 17.58
CA TRP A 173 22.28 7.19 18.50
C TRP A 173 21.92 5.72 18.55
N SER A 174 22.15 4.97 17.48
CA SER A 174 21.92 3.51 17.46
C SER A 174 22.72 2.75 18.49
N ARG A 175 23.80 3.36 19.03
CA ARG A 175 24.70 2.78 20.03
C ARG A 175 24.32 3.14 21.47
N ILE A 176 23.35 4.01 21.68
CA ILE A 176 22.92 4.49 23.00
C ILE A 176 21.62 3.79 23.37
N PRO A 177 21.57 2.92 24.40
CA PRO A 177 20.38 2.13 24.72
C PRO A 177 19.13 2.94 25.04
N ASP A 178 19.29 4.13 25.61
CA ASP A 178 18.19 4.98 26.09
C ASP A 178 18.08 6.28 25.27
N TYR A 179 18.40 6.26 23.97
CA TYR A 179 18.39 7.45 23.12
C TYR A 179 17.03 8.21 23.11
N LEU A 180 15.92 7.49 23.28
CA LEU A 180 14.57 8.07 23.31
C LEU A 180 14.37 9.00 24.52
N THR A 181 15.12 8.80 25.61
CA THR A 181 15.00 9.62 26.84
C THR A 181 15.98 10.80 26.87
N LEU A 182 16.94 10.84 25.95
CA LEU A 182 17.99 11.87 25.95
C LEU A 182 17.50 13.24 25.51
N ASP A 183 16.48 13.29 24.69
CA ASP A 183 15.93 14.53 24.17
C ASP A 183 14.39 14.48 24.19
N PRO A 184 13.71 15.42 24.85
CA PRO A 184 12.24 15.49 24.90
C PRO A 184 11.57 15.52 23.51
N ARG A 185 12.28 15.88 22.45
CA ARG A 185 11.77 15.86 21.06
C ARG A 185 11.45 14.45 20.60
N PHE A 186 12.14 13.43 21.10
CA PHE A 186 11.84 12.03 20.78
C PHE A 186 10.48 11.60 21.35
N GLU A 187 10.20 11.99 22.60
CA GLU A 187 8.94 11.65 23.24
C GLU A 187 7.74 12.39 22.66
N THR A 188 7.94 13.64 22.24
CA THR A 188 6.83 14.50 21.80
C THR A 188 6.46 14.29 20.34
N GLY A 189 7.38 13.82 19.51
CA GLY A 189 7.22 13.76 18.06
C GLY A 189 7.29 15.14 17.39
N LYS A 190 7.61 15.16 16.09
CA LYS A 190 7.67 16.36 15.25
C LYS A 190 6.26 16.84 14.89
N GLY A 191 5.41 15.92 14.49
CA GLY A 191 4.02 16.15 14.14
C GLY A 191 3.78 16.59 12.70
N LEU A 192 2.54 16.37 12.28
CA LEU A 192 2.05 16.81 10.98
C LEU A 192 2.14 18.34 10.86
N ASN A 193 2.64 18.84 9.72
CA ASN A 193 2.71 20.28 9.44
C ASN A 193 1.38 20.97 9.80
N PRO A 194 1.39 22.05 10.62
CA PRO A 194 0.18 22.75 11.02
C PRO A 194 -0.70 23.20 9.85
N LEU A 195 -0.11 23.56 8.71
CA LEU A 195 -0.85 23.93 7.48
C LEU A 195 -1.67 22.76 6.90
N LEU A 196 -1.27 21.51 7.18
CA LEU A 196 -2.00 20.31 6.78
C LEU A 196 -3.09 19.91 7.79
N GLN A 197 -3.15 20.53 8.97
CA GLN A 197 -4.16 20.23 9.98
C GLN A 197 -5.47 20.97 9.67
N ASN A 198 -6.07 20.64 8.52
CA ASN A 198 -7.31 21.25 8.05
C ASN A 198 -8.27 20.18 7.47
N TYR A 199 -9.48 20.59 7.12
CA TYR A 199 -10.53 19.71 6.59
C TYR A 199 -10.12 19.00 5.30
N TRP A 200 -9.42 19.67 4.40
CA TRP A 200 -9.02 19.10 3.11
C TRP A 200 -8.05 17.94 3.26
N MET A 201 -7.19 17.96 4.27
CA MET A 201 -6.28 16.85 4.57
C MET A 201 -7.02 15.54 4.92
N ILE A 202 -8.27 15.64 5.40
CA ILE A 202 -9.08 14.47 5.73
C ILE A 202 -9.68 13.84 4.47
N ILE A 203 -10.13 14.65 3.52
CA ILE A 203 -10.95 14.20 2.39
C ILE A 203 -10.14 14.05 1.10
N HIS A 204 -9.29 15.06 0.78
CA HIS A 204 -8.64 15.12 -0.52
C HIS A 204 -7.69 13.94 -0.78
N PRO A 205 -6.75 13.55 0.10
CA PRO A 205 -5.85 12.44 -0.20
C PRO A 205 -6.57 11.10 -0.36
N PRO A 206 -7.53 10.68 0.50
CA PRO A 206 -8.30 9.48 0.27
C PRO A 206 -9.06 9.47 -1.06
N THR A 207 -9.67 10.59 -1.43
CA THR A 207 -10.41 10.74 -2.69
C THR A 207 -9.46 10.68 -3.89
N LEU A 208 -8.33 11.39 -3.84
CA LEU A 208 -7.33 11.42 -4.90
C LEU A 208 -6.76 10.02 -5.18
N PHE A 209 -6.35 9.28 -4.13
CA PHE A 209 -5.80 7.93 -4.29
C PHE A 209 -6.85 6.91 -4.72
N LEU A 210 -8.12 7.08 -4.34
CA LEU A 210 -9.22 6.30 -4.92
C LEU A 210 -9.34 6.57 -6.42
N GLY A 211 -9.27 7.83 -6.83
CA GLY A 211 -9.27 8.21 -8.23
C GLY A 211 -8.12 7.59 -9.01
N PHE A 212 -6.89 7.63 -8.49
CA PHE A 212 -5.74 6.97 -9.11
C PHE A 212 -5.93 5.45 -9.24
N ALA A 213 -6.46 4.80 -8.20
CA ALA A 213 -6.74 3.37 -8.26
C ALA A 213 -7.84 3.04 -9.29
N LEU A 214 -8.87 3.88 -9.42
CA LEU A 214 -9.95 3.72 -10.39
C LEU A 214 -9.45 3.85 -11.85
N THR A 215 -8.47 4.71 -12.15
CA THR A 215 -7.92 4.83 -13.51
C THR A 215 -7.23 3.56 -14.00
N LEU A 216 -6.72 2.73 -13.08
CA LEU A 216 -6.13 1.45 -13.45
C LEU A 216 -7.16 0.47 -14.02
N VAL A 217 -8.42 0.56 -13.59
CA VAL A 217 -9.45 -0.40 -14.03
C VAL A 217 -9.67 -0.38 -15.54
N PRO A 218 -10.02 0.77 -16.19
CA PRO A 218 -10.16 0.83 -17.65
C PRO A 218 -8.86 0.49 -18.37
N PHE A 219 -7.69 0.85 -17.83
CA PHE A 219 -6.40 0.45 -18.38
C PHE A 219 -6.24 -1.08 -18.40
N ALA A 220 -6.56 -1.76 -17.29
CA ALA A 220 -6.48 -3.22 -17.20
C ALA A 220 -7.43 -3.91 -18.19
N PHE A 221 -8.63 -3.37 -18.40
CA PHE A 221 -9.55 -3.85 -19.43
C PHE A 221 -9.02 -3.62 -20.85
N ALA A 222 -8.39 -2.48 -21.12
CA ALA A 222 -7.79 -2.18 -22.42
C ALA A 222 -6.66 -3.17 -22.73
N VAL A 223 -5.76 -3.42 -21.76
CA VAL A 223 -4.71 -4.45 -21.87
C VAL A 223 -5.33 -5.82 -22.15
N GLY A 224 -6.37 -6.21 -21.39
CA GLY A 224 -7.11 -7.44 -21.64
C GLY A 224 -7.72 -7.54 -23.04
N GLY A 225 -8.25 -6.41 -23.55
CA GLY A 225 -8.77 -6.30 -24.92
C GLY A 225 -7.70 -6.56 -25.98
N ILE A 226 -6.50 -6.01 -25.78
CA ILE A 226 -5.34 -6.26 -26.64
C ILE A 226 -4.91 -7.73 -26.56
N MET A 227 -4.75 -8.29 -25.36
CA MET A 227 -4.33 -9.68 -25.14
C MET A 227 -5.27 -10.68 -25.80
N ARG A 228 -6.58 -10.41 -25.77
CA ARG A 228 -7.63 -11.27 -26.41
C ARG A 228 -7.87 -10.95 -27.88
N LYS A 229 -7.25 -9.90 -28.43
CA LYS A 229 -7.55 -9.35 -29.77
C LYS A 229 -9.03 -8.93 -29.91
N GLN A 230 -9.66 -8.50 -28.81
CA GLN A 230 -11.04 -8.04 -28.75
C GLN A 230 -11.08 -6.51 -28.52
N TYR A 231 -10.67 -5.77 -29.52
CA TYR A 231 -10.36 -4.33 -29.44
C TYR A 231 -11.54 -3.41 -29.07
N ALA A 232 -12.78 -3.86 -29.20
CA ALA A 232 -13.95 -3.08 -28.80
C ALA A 232 -14.72 -3.68 -27.60
N ALA A 233 -14.60 -4.98 -27.35
CA ALA A 233 -15.43 -5.67 -26.37
C ALA A 233 -15.11 -5.29 -24.91
N TRP A 234 -13.90 -4.78 -24.63
CA TRP A 234 -13.45 -4.34 -23.33
C TRP A 234 -14.06 -3.00 -22.89
N ILE A 235 -14.53 -2.17 -23.84
CA ILE A 235 -15.06 -0.83 -23.56
C ILE A 235 -16.29 -0.90 -22.66
N LYS A 236 -17.23 -1.78 -22.99
CA LYS A 236 -18.51 -1.90 -22.26
C LYS A 236 -18.31 -2.20 -20.76
N PRO A 237 -17.52 -3.20 -20.33
CA PRO A 237 -17.26 -3.46 -18.92
C PRO A 237 -16.37 -2.40 -18.24
N ALA A 238 -15.52 -1.68 -18.99
CA ALA A 238 -14.66 -0.64 -18.45
C ALA A 238 -15.41 0.68 -18.19
N LEU A 239 -16.46 0.98 -18.98
CA LEU A 239 -17.14 2.28 -19.00
C LEU A 239 -17.65 2.73 -17.61
N PRO A 240 -18.34 1.90 -16.78
CA PRO A 240 -18.78 2.33 -15.45
C PRO A 240 -17.63 2.76 -14.55
N TRP A 241 -16.49 2.07 -14.63
CA TRP A 241 -15.29 2.37 -13.86
C TRP A 241 -14.61 3.65 -14.32
N THR A 242 -14.63 3.91 -15.63
CA THR A 242 -14.14 5.16 -16.21
C THR A 242 -14.93 6.35 -15.69
N PHE A 243 -16.27 6.26 -15.71
CA PHE A 243 -17.12 7.32 -15.16
C PHE A 243 -16.91 7.51 -13.67
N ALA A 244 -16.83 6.41 -12.89
CA ALA A 244 -16.53 6.49 -11.46
C ALA A 244 -15.19 7.22 -11.20
N GLY A 245 -14.14 6.89 -11.98
CA GLY A 245 -12.83 7.55 -11.87
C GLY A 245 -12.90 9.04 -12.19
N ILE A 246 -13.59 9.43 -13.26
CA ILE A 246 -13.77 10.84 -13.64
C ILE A 246 -14.53 11.60 -12.54
N MET A 247 -15.61 11.01 -12.00
CA MET A 247 -16.39 11.64 -10.93
C MET A 247 -15.55 11.84 -9.67
N VAL A 248 -14.77 10.83 -9.27
CA VAL A 248 -13.95 10.90 -8.05
C VAL A 248 -12.79 11.89 -8.20
N LEU A 249 -12.15 11.96 -9.38
CA LEU A 249 -11.05 12.91 -9.63
C LEU A 249 -11.53 14.33 -9.89
N GLY A 250 -12.81 14.53 -10.21
CA GLY A 250 -13.40 15.85 -10.43
C GLY A 250 -13.94 16.53 -9.16
N ILE A 251 -13.86 15.86 -8.00
CA ILE A 251 -14.21 16.40 -6.69
C ILE A 251 -12.96 17.01 -6.03
#